data_c5c1f61d42c6d1809667fe1caaa5511e
#
_entry.id   c5c1f61d42c6d1809667fe1caaa5511e
#
_cell.length_a   1.000
_cell.length_b   1.000
_cell.length_c   1.000
_cell.angle_alpha   90.00
_cell.angle_beta   90.00
_cell.angle_gamma   90.00
#
_symmetry.space_group_name_H-M   'P 1'
#
loop_
_entity.id
_entity.type
_entity.pdbx_description
1 polymer ?
#
loop_
_entity_poly.entity_id
_entity_poly.type
_entity_poly.pdbx_seq_one_letter_code
_entity_poly.pdbx_strand_id
1 'polypeptide(L)'
;AATDAESEQAYSNRVSASLRGEPGTSFTLRVKRYGVSKPLTFKITRRNIVLPSITTTRILQDSIGYILLNQYTEDTGRDMQKAVSELKQQGAKRLLLDLRNNPGGLVDQAAKVVALFIPRGKEVVSIKGKIKENNVTYKTSAEPLDTKMPIVVLTNYATASAAEITAGALQDYDRAVIVGQRSYGKGLVQQPRSLPYRGVLKLTSAKYYIPSGRCVQAYVYKDGAPQHLPDSLAKVFHTAGGRPVRDSGGITPDVSVPTDSLPNLLAYLASSNALMDYCADYR
;
A
#
# COMPACT_ATOMS: atom_id res chain seq x y z
N ALA A 1 0.00 -27.78 14.28
CA ALA A 1 -0.17 -28.31 12.93
C ALA A 1 -1.62 -28.10 12.49
N ALA A 2 -1.84 -27.93 11.19
CA ALA A 2 -3.19 -27.94 10.62
C ALA A 2 -3.82 -29.33 10.84
N THR A 3 -5.13 -29.36 11.03
CA THR A 3 -5.90 -30.62 10.98
C THR A 3 -6.32 -30.86 9.54
N ASP A 4 -6.50 -32.11 9.13
CA ASP A 4 -6.82 -32.51 7.74
C ASP A 4 -8.10 -31.84 7.17
N ALA A 5 -8.94 -31.25 8.02
CA ALA A 5 -10.16 -30.56 7.65
C ALA A 5 -10.05 -29.01 7.73
N GLU A 6 -8.91 -28.46 8.17
CA GLU A 6 -8.74 -27.03 8.37
C GLU A 6 -8.18 -26.36 7.11
N SER A 7 -8.87 -25.31 6.61
CA SER A 7 -8.33 -24.52 5.48
C SER A 7 -7.05 -23.80 5.91
N GLU A 8 -6.14 -23.53 4.96
CA GLU A 8 -4.92 -22.75 5.20
C GLU A 8 -5.20 -21.40 5.87
N GLN A 9 -6.28 -20.73 5.47
CA GLN A 9 -6.68 -19.45 6.05
C GLN A 9 -7.14 -19.60 7.50
N ALA A 10 -7.91 -20.64 7.82
CA ALA A 10 -8.35 -20.92 9.19
C ALA A 10 -7.17 -21.26 10.09
N TYR A 11 -6.23 -22.08 9.62
CA TYR A 11 -4.97 -22.39 10.30
C TYR A 11 -4.15 -21.13 10.56
N SER A 12 -3.92 -20.30 9.56
CA SER A 12 -3.17 -19.04 9.69
C SER A 12 -3.82 -18.09 10.70
N ASN A 13 -5.14 -17.97 10.67
CA ASN A 13 -5.89 -17.12 11.61
C ASN A 13 -5.76 -17.63 13.05
N ARG A 14 -5.87 -18.94 13.25
CA ARG A 14 -5.71 -19.59 14.57
C ARG A 14 -4.31 -19.39 15.12
N VAL A 15 -3.28 -19.62 14.31
CA VAL A 15 -1.88 -19.37 14.71
C VAL A 15 -1.68 -17.90 15.07
N SER A 16 -2.12 -16.98 14.23
CA SER A 16 -2.02 -15.53 14.49
C SER A 16 -2.72 -15.14 15.79
N ALA A 17 -3.92 -15.67 16.05
CA ALA A 17 -4.67 -15.39 17.28
C ALA A 17 -3.93 -15.91 18.53
N SER A 18 -3.29 -17.07 18.45
CA SER A 18 -2.54 -17.65 19.58
C SER A 18 -1.23 -16.91 19.89
N LEU A 19 -0.62 -16.29 18.86
CA LEU A 19 0.61 -15.49 19.03
C LEU A 19 0.32 -14.10 19.59
N ARG A 20 -0.83 -13.50 19.30
CA ARG A 20 -1.25 -12.19 19.81
C ARG A 20 -1.69 -12.27 21.28
N GLY A 21 -1.65 -11.14 21.97
CA GLY A 21 -2.12 -10.98 23.34
C GLY A 21 -1.60 -9.68 23.96
N GLU A 22 -1.92 -9.44 25.22
CA GLU A 22 -1.55 -8.23 25.94
C GLU A 22 -0.02 -8.05 26.00
N PRO A 23 0.52 -6.84 25.75
CA PRO A 23 1.93 -6.53 25.92
C PRO A 23 2.42 -6.87 27.32
N GLY A 24 3.64 -7.41 27.44
CA GLY A 24 4.23 -7.85 28.70
C GLY A 24 3.91 -9.30 29.05
N THR A 25 2.88 -9.93 28.46
CA THR A 25 2.61 -11.36 28.67
C THR A 25 3.60 -12.22 27.88
N SER A 26 3.88 -13.42 28.40
CA SER A 26 4.83 -14.35 27.76
C SER A 26 4.13 -15.65 27.36
N PHE A 27 4.63 -16.27 26.31
CA PHE A 27 4.25 -17.61 25.88
C PHE A 27 5.47 -18.41 25.43
N THR A 28 5.31 -19.72 25.36
CA THR A 28 6.35 -20.61 24.85
C THR A 28 6.04 -21.04 23.44
N LEU A 29 6.98 -20.79 22.52
CA LEU A 29 6.90 -21.21 21.12
C LEU A 29 7.83 -22.41 20.92
N ARG A 30 7.29 -23.51 20.39
CA ARG A 30 8.07 -24.68 19.96
C ARG A 30 8.16 -24.68 18.43
N VAL A 31 9.37 -24.62 17.90
CA VAL A 31 9.65 -24.55 16.46
C VAL A 31 10.34 -25.84 16.03
N LYS A 32 9.77 -26.52 15.04
CA LYS A 32 10.43 -27.59 14.30
C LYS A 32 11.29 -26.95 13.20
N ARG A 33 12.59 -27.22 13.23
CA ARG A 33 13.54 -26.71 12.24
C ARG A 33 14.11 -27.86 11.44
N TYR A 34 14.22 -27.68 10.14
CA TYR A 34 14.88 -28.64 9.26
C TYR A 34 16.31 -28.91 9.73
N GLY A 35 16.78 -30.14 9.62
CA GLY A 35 18.14 -30.55 10.08
C GLY A 35 18.33 -30.63 11.59
N VAL A 36 17.29 -30.32 12.40
CA VAL A 36 17.34 -30.38 13.86
C VAL A 36 16.36 -31.43 14.38
N SER A 37 16.88 -32.48 15.02
CA SER A 37 16.09 -33.64 15.45
C SER A 37 15.05 -33.32 16.53
N LYS A 38 15.32 -32.34 17.43
CA LYS A 38 14.43 -31.97 18.52
C LYS A 38 13.84 -30.58 18.29
N PRO A 39 12.54 -30.34 18.56
CA PRO A 39 11.96 -29.01 18.48
C PRO A 39 12.69 -28.02 19.40
N LEU A 40 13.00 -26.87 18.86
CA LEU A 40 13.57 -25.74 19.61
C LEU A 40 12.46 -25.05 20.39
N THR A 41 12.76 -24.63 21.62
CA THR A 41 11.80 -23.98 22.52
C THR A 41 12.27 -22.56 22.80
N PHE A 42 11.37 -21.59 22.53
CA PHE A 42 11.62 -20.18 22.77
C PHE A 42 10.56 -19.59 23.71
N LYS A 43 10.99 -18.86 24.73
CA LYS A 43 10.10 -18.01 25.53
C LYS A 43 10.02 -16.63 24.87
N ILE A 44 8.85 -16.23 24.45
CA ILE A 44 8.57 -14.96 23.77
C ILE A 44 7.75 -14.08 24.70
N THR A 45 8.19 -12.85 24.91
CA THR A 45 7.41 -11.82 25.62
C THR A 45 6.78 -10.90 24.59
N ARG A 46 5.45 -10.74 24.66
CA ARG A 46 4.70 -9.86 23.77
C ARG A 46 5.03 -8.40 24.04
N ARG A 47 5.17 -7.63 23.01
CA ARG A 47 5.34 -6.17 23.06
C ARG A 47 4.62 -5.51 21.89
N ASN A 48 4.36 -4.23 22.01
CA ASN A 48 3.86 -3.46 20.86
C ASN A 48 4.91 -3.48 19.76
N ILE A 49 4.49 -3.88 18.56
CA ILE A 49 5.33 -3.89 17.37
C ILE A 49 4.94 -2.67 16.54
N VAL A 50 5.87 -1.75 16.36
CA VAL A 50 5.73 -0.62 15.42
C VAL A 50 6.35 -1.07 14.11
N LEU A 51 5.51 -1.18 13.08
CA LEU A 51 5.98 -1.47 11.73
C LEU A 51 6.38 -0.14 11.07
N PRO A 52 7.64 0.03 10.62
CA PRO A 52 8.06 1.25 9.95
C PRO A 52 7.31 1.41 8.63
N SER A 53 6.93 2.64 8.32
CA SER A 53 6.32 2.97 7.02
C SER A 53 7.32 2.83 5.87
N ILE A 54 8.58 3.21 6.10
CA ILE A 54 9.69 3.12 5.16
C ILE A 54 10.67 2.06 5.65
N THR A 55 10.96 1.07 4.82
CA THR A 55 11.92 0.00 5.17
C THR A 55 13.25 0.11 4.45
N THR A 56 13.31 0.86 3.36
CA THR A 56 14.53 1.02 2.57
C THR A 56 14.63 2.44 2.05
N THR A 57 15.78 3.06 2.33
CA THR A 57 16.18 4.35 1.77
C THR A 57 17.64 4.24 1.35
N ARG A 58 17.94 4.55 0.08
CA ARG A 58 19.30 4.45 -0.45
C ARG A 58 19.51 5.29 -1.71
N ILE A 59 20.75 5.63 -2.02
CA ILE A 59 21.14 6.17 -3.32
C ILE A 59 21.42 5.00 -4.26
N LEU A 60 20.81 5.02 -5.42
CA LEU A 60 21.15 4.16 -6.56
C LEU A 60 22.15 4.89 -7.48
N GLN A 61 22.57 4.22 -8.56
CA GLN A 61 23.39 4.82 -9.61
C GLN A 61 22.74 6.11 -10.14
N ASP A 62 23.55 6.99 -10.74
CA ASP A 62 23.09 8.25 -11.35
C ASP A 62 22.36 9.23 -10.39
N SER A 63 22.71 9.21 -9.11
CA SER A 63 22.13 10.11 -8.09
C SER A 63 20.60 9.97 -7.96
N ILE A 64 20.07 8.74 -8.06
CA ILE A 64 18.68 8.41 -7.84
C ILE A 64 18.47 8.05 -6.38
N GLY A 65 17.70 8.85 -5.65
CA GLY A 65 17.21 8.49 -4.32
C GLY A 65 16.08 7.45 -4.45
N TYR A 66 16.21 6.32 -3.78
CA TYR A 66 15.18 5.27 -3.73
C TYR A 66 14.57 5.21 -2.34
N ILE A 67 13.23 5.19 -2.28
CA ILE A 67 12.46 5.00 -1.07
C ILE A 67 11.43 3.89 -1.29
N LEU A 68 11.47 2.84 -0.45
CA LEU A 68 10.43 1.83 -0.39
C LEU A 68 9.45 2.18 0.75
N LEU A 69 8.27 2.63 0.38
CA LEU A 69 7.17 2.96 1.30
C LEU A 69 6.17 1.80 1.33
N ASN A 70 6.15 1.04 2.43
CA ASN A 70 5.36 -0.19 2.53
C ASN A 70 3.91 0.04 2.98
N GLN A 71 3.65 1.09 3.77
CA GLN A 71 2.33 1.39 4.31
C GLN A 71 2.25 2.83 4.83
N TYR A 72 1.04 3.32 5.07
CA TYR A 72 0.80 4.64 5.62
C TYR A 72 0.38 4.55 7.10
N THR A 73 1.35 4.76 8.00
CA THR A 73 1.18 4.84 9.46
C THR A 73 1.09 6.30 9.91
N GLU A 74 0.89 6.56 11.21
CA GLU A 74 0.73 7.91 11.77
C GLU A 74 1.92 8.84 11.50
N ASP A 75 3.12 8.29 11.34
CA ASP A 75 4.35 9.06 11.17
C ASP A 75 4.85 9.14 9.72
N THR A 76 4.14 8.54 8.76
CA THR A 76 4.61 8.39 7.37
C THR A 76 5.01 9.74 6.72
N GLY A 77 4.22 10.79 6.92
CA GLY A 77 4.53 12.11 6.36
C GLY A 77 5.85 12.66 6.87
N ARG A 78 6.12 12.54 8.17
CA ARG A 78 7.36 12.96 8.82
C ARG A 78 8.54 12.11 8.35
N ASP A 79 8.37 10.78 8.31
CA ASP A 79 9.42 9.86 7.90
C ASP A 79 9.80 10.05 6.44
N MET A 80 8.82 10.29 5.56
CA MET A 80 9.05 10.63 4.15
C MET A 80 9.80 11.95 4.00
N GLN A 81 9.42 13.00 4.75
CA GLN A 81 10.12 14.28 4.72
C GLN A 81 11.59 14.11 5.11
N LYS A 82 11.85 13.36 6.18
CA LYS A 82 13.20 13.04 6.65
C LYS A 82 13.98 12.28 5.58
N ALA A 83 13.41 11.19 5.06
CA ALA A 83 14.06 10.34 4.05
C ALA A 83 14.43 11.13 2.77
N VAL A 84 13.50 11.94 2.24
CA VAL A 84 13.78 12.77 1.06
C VAL A 84 14.85 13.82 1.35
N SER A 85 14.82 14.47 2.54
CA SER A 85 15.83 15.44 2.92
C SER A 85 17.23 14.83 3.03
N GLU A 86 17.34 13.66 3.65
CA GLU A 86 18.60 12.93 3.79
C GLU A 86 19.14 12.49 2.42
N LEU A 87 18.28 11.97 1.53
CA LEU A 87 18.70 11.63 0.16
C LEU A 87 19.20 12.85 -0.63
N LYS A 88 18.54 14.00 -0.50
CA LYS A 88 19.00 15.25 -1.13
C LYS A 88 20.35 15.68 -0.60
N GLN A 89 20.59 15.59 0.71
CA GLN A 89 21.90 15.89 1.33
C GLN A 89 23.00 14.94 0.82
N GLN A 90 22.64 13.69 0.56
CA GLN A 90 23.54 12.67 -0.04
C GLN A 90 23.72 12.84 -1.55
N GLY A 91 23.12 13.85 -2.18
CA GLY A 91 23.31 14.18 -3.58
C GLY A 91 22.28 13.59 -4.53
N ALA A 92 21.12 13.10 -4.04
CA ALA A 92 20.03 12.66 -4.89
C ALA A 92 19.49 13.83 -5.74
N LYS A 93 19.42 13.64 -7.06
CA LYS A 93 18.89 14.58 -8.04
C LYS A 93 17.54 14.14 -8.59
N ARG A 94 17.13 12.89 -8.37
CA ARG A 94 15.90 12.26 -8.83
C ARG A 94 15.37 11.37 -7.72
N LEU A 95 14.07 11.12 -7.68
CA LEU A 95 13.42 10.25 -6.69
C LEU A 95 12.72 9.09 -7.37
N LEU A 96 12.97 7.90 -6.89
CA LEU A 96 12.22 6.69 -7.19
C LEU A 96 11.45 6.28 -5.93
N LEU A 97 10.14 6.52 -5.93
CA LEU A 97 9.23 6.15 -4.85
C LEU A 97 8.57 4.81 -5.17
N ASP A 98 8.90 3.79 -4.41
CA ASP A 98 8.33 2.45 -4.61
C ASP A 98 7.12 2.24 -3.71
N LEU A 99 5.94 2.13 -4.36
CA LEU A 99 4.65 1.83 -3.73
C LEU A 99 4.15 0.43 -4.09
N ARG A 100 4.98 -0.40 -4.69
CA ARG A 100 4.60 -1.78 -4.99
C ARG A 100 4.32 -2.54 -3.69
N ASN A 101 3.25 -3.33 -3.68
CA ASN A 101 2.76 -4.08 -2.51
C ASN A 101 2.34 -3.21 -1.31
N ASN A 102 2.17 -1.90 -1.48
CA ASN A 102 1.69 -1.02 -0.43
C ASN A 102 0.15 -1.05 -0.37
N PRO A 103 -0.47 -1.60 0.70
CA PRO A 103 -1.93 -1.72 0.81
C PRO A 103 -2.62 -0.40 1.18
N GLY A 104 -1.86 0.68 1.37
CA GLY A 104 -2.34 1.97 1.84
C GLY A 104 -2.20 2.17 3.34
N GLY A 105 -3.20 2.78 3.95
CA GLY A 105 -3.26 3.14 5.36
C GLY A 105 -3.97 4.48 5.55
N LEU A 106 -3.40 5.37 6.35
CA LEU A 106 -4.01 6.64 6.72
C LEU A 106 -4.01 7.67 5.58
N VAL A 107 -5.19 8.19 5.24
CA VAL A 107 -5.40 9.12 4.12
C VAL A 107 -4.73 10.48 4.36
N ASP A 108 -4.77 10.99 5.60
CA ASP A 108 -4.11 12.24 5.97
C ASP A 108 -2.59 12.16 5.78
N GLN A 109 -2.00 10.97 5.97
CA GLN A 109 -0.58 10.75 5.74
C GLN A 109 -0.24 10.73 4.24
N ALA A 110 -1.13 10.19 3.39
CA ALA A 110 -0.96 10.33 1.93
C ALA A 110 -0.98 11.80 1.51
N ALA A 111 -1.88 12.62 2.09
CA ALA A 111 -1.89 14.06 1.83
C ALA A 111 -0.60 14.75 2.26
N LYS A 112 -0.01 14.36 3.40
CA LYS A 112 1.29 14.88 3.86
C LYS A 112 2.44 14.48 2.94
N VAL A 113 2.45 13.25 2.43
CA VAL A 113 3.46 12.79 1.45
C VAL A 113 3.36 13.56 0.15
N VAL A 114 2.16 13.75 -0.39
CA VAL A 114 1.93 14.57 -1.60
C VAL A 114 2.35 16.03 -1.38
N ALA A 115 2.09 16.58 -0.19
CA ALA A 115 2.46 17.96 0.16
C ALA A 115 3.97 18.22 0.12
N LEU A 116 4.82 17.20 0.17
CA LEU A 116 6.26 17.36 0.01
C LEU A 116 6.65 17.83 -1.41
N PHE A 117 5.77 17.59 -2.41
CA PHE A 117 6.09 17.77 -3.83
C PHE A 117 5.12 18.67 -4.58
N ILE A 118 3.99 19.01 -3.98
CA ILE A 118 2.92 19.82 -4.58
C ILE A 118 2.75 21.12 -3.78
N PRO A 119 2.58 22.28 -4.44
CA PRO A 119 2.37 23.55 -3.76
C PRO A 119 1.23 23.52 -2.75
N ARG A 120 1.35 24.33 -1.70
CA ARG A 120 0.35 24.47 -0.63
C ARG A 120 -1.04 24.84 -1.17
N GLY A 121 -2.09 24.33 -0.52
CA GLY A 121 -3.50 24.63 -0.80
C GLY A 121 -4.11 23.80 -1.94
N LYS A 122 -3.34 22.89 -2.57
CA LYS A 122 -3.83 22.03 -3.64
C LYS A 122 -4.60 20.84 -3.07
N GLU A 123 -5.68 20.44 -3.74
CA GLU A 123 -6.45 19.26 -3.37
C GLU A 123 -5.63 17.98 -3.60
N VAL A 124 -5.69 17.05 -2.66
CA VAL A 124 -5.05 15.74 -2.78
C VAL A 124 -6.10 14.65 -2.98
N VAL A 125 -7.15 14.70 -2.19
CA VAL A 125 -8.25 13.75 -2.27
C VAL A 125 -9.51 14.34 -1.65
N SER A 126 -10.66 14.12 -2.30
CA SER A 126 -11.99 14.38 -1.76
C SER A 126 -12.68 13.09 -1.41
N ILE A 127 -13.24 13.02 -0.21
CA ILE A 127 -14.09 11.93 0.26
C ILE A 127 -15.52 12.41 0.14
N LYS A 128 -16.31 11.74 -0.70
CA LYS A 128 -17.70 12.11 -0.96
C LYS A 128 -18.62 10.90 -0.75
N GLY A 129 -19.63 11.09 0.08
CA GLY A 129 -20.63 10.09 0.42
C GLY A 129 -22.06 10.56 0.21
N LYS A 130 -23.03 9.71 0.59
CA LYS A 130 -24.46 10.02 0.53
C LYS A 130 -24.83 11.16 1.48
N ILE A 131 -24.19 11.21 2.66
CA ILE A 131 -24.36 12.26 3.67
C ILE A 131 -23.35 13.36 3.36
N LYS A 132 -23.82 14.47 2.80
CA LYS A 132 -22.95 15.55 2.30
C LYS A 132 -22.15 16.25 3.39
N GLU A 133 -22.68 16.32 4.61
CA GLU A 133 -22.06 16.93 5.79
C GLU A 133 -20.78 16.19 6.21
N ASN A 134 -20.65 14.92 5.85
CA ASN A 134 -19.49 14.09 6.12
C ASN A 134 -18.46 14.12 4.98
N ASN A 135 -18.66 14.92 3.96
CA ASN A 135 -17.68 15.07 2.90
C ASN A 135 -16.45 15.81 3.41
N VAL A 136 -15.29 15.29 3.08
CA VAL A 136 -14.00 15.86 3.51
C VAL A 136 -13.08 16.00 2.31
N THR A 137 -12.37 17.13 2.22
CA THR A 137 -11.32 17.33 1.22
C THR A 137 -9.99 17.56 1.93
N TYR A 138 -9.02 16.71 1.63
CA TYR A 138 -7.66 16.86 2.08
C TYR A 138 -6.87 17.68 1.05
N LYS A 139 -6.19 18.72 1.55
CA LYS A 139 -5.34 19.60 0.76
C LYS A 139 -3.92 19.59 1.29
N THR A 140 -2.97 19.93 0.45
CA THR A 140 -1.60 20.18 0.88
C THR A 140 -1.58 21.34 1.89
N SER A 141 -1.03 21.11 3.09
CA SER A 141 -1.07 22.07 4.22
C SER A 141 0.25 22.76 4.50
N ALA A 142 1.36 22.21 4.00
CA ALA A 142 2.71 22.72 4.22
C ALA A 142 3.33 23.23 2.90
N GLU A 143 4.39 24.03 3.03
CA GLU A 143 5.24 24.37 1.90
C GLU A 143 5.96 23.10 1.40
N PRO A 144 6.05 22.93 0.07
CA PRO A 144 6.67 21.73 -0.49
C PRO A 144 8.18 21.69 -0.22
N LEU A 145 8.67 20.49 0.02
CA LEU A 145 10.11 20.26 0.16
C LEU A 145 10.84 20.43 -1.18
N ASP A 146 10.22 19.97 -2.26
CA ASP A 146 10.77 20.07 -3.61
C ASP A 146 9.70 19.91 -4.69
N THR A 147 9.50 20.96 -5.48
CA THR A 147 8.55 20.97 -6.60
C THR A 147 9.19 20.64 -7.95
N LYS A 148 10.52 20.50 -8.01
CA LYS A 148 11.28 20.40 -9.28
C LYS A 148 11.98 19.06 -9.49
N MET A 149 12.38 18.37 -8.40
CA MET A 149 13.06 17.08 -8.50
C MET A 149 12.23 16.09 -9.32
N PRO A 150 12.75 15.48 -10.39
CA PRO A 150 12.04 14.43 -11.12
C PRO A 150 11.66 13.26 -10.22
N ILE A 151 10.40 12.79 -10.32
CA ILE A 151 9.87 11.70 -9.52
C ILE A 151 9.32 10.61 -10.44
N VAL A 152 9.70 9.38 -10.18
CA VAL A 152 9.06 8.18 -10.69
C VAL A 152 8.42 7.43 -9.53
N VAL A 153 7.18 6.99 -9.70
CA VAL A 153 6.46 6.18 -8.72
C VAL A 153 6.25 4.79 -9.30
N LEU A 154 6.71 3.77 -8.58
CA LEU A 154 6.47 2.38 -8.96
C LEU A 154 5.15 1.87 -8.35
N THR A 155 4.32 1.24 -9.16
CA THR A 155 3.06 0.62 -8.75
C THR A 155 2.93 -0.81 -9.24
N ASN A 156 2.12 -1.61 -8.55
CA ASN A 156 1.69 -2.92 -9.01
C ASN A 156 0.24 -3.20 -8.58
N TYR A 157 -0.29 -4.37 -8.93
CA TYR A 157 -1.67 -4.79 -8.62
C TYR A 157 -2.01 -4.79 -7.10
N ALA A 158 -1.01 -4.79 -6.23
CA ALA A 158 -1.20 -4.75 -4.78
C ALA A 158 -1.03 -3.33 -4.18
N THR A 159 -0.70 -2.32 -5.00
CA THR A 159 -0.73 -0.91 -4.60
C THR A 159 -2.18 -0.48 -4.41
N ALA A 160 -2.58 -0.07 -3.19
CA ALA A 160 -4.00 0.18 -2.89
C ALA A 160 -4.24 1.41 -2.00
N SER A 161 -5.49 1.97 -2.06
CA SER A 161 -6.00 2.96 -1.08
C SER A 161 -5.14 4.23 -0.98
N ALA A 162 -4.57 4.55 0.19
CA ALA A 162 -3.70 5.72 0.40
C ALA A 162 -2.50 5.77 -0.56
N ALA A 163 -1.97 4.60 -0.98
CA ALA A 163 -0.92 4.52 -1.99
C ALA A 163 -1.43 4.93 -3.38
N GLU A 164 -2.68 4.59 -3.73
CA GLU A 164 -3.31 5.04 -4.97
C GLU A 164 -3.63 6.54 -4.94
N ILE A 165 -3.99 7.09 -3.77
CA ILE A 165 -4.17 8.54 -3.59
C ILE A 165 -2.85 9.25 -3.87
N THR A 166 -1.73 8.78 -3.31
CA THR A 166 -0.42 9.38 -3.54
C THR A 166 0.01 9.30 -5.01
N ALA A 167 -0.03 8.09 -5.60
CA ALA A 167 0.34 7.89 -7.00
C ALA A 167 -0.56 8.70 -7.94
N GLY A 168 -1.88 8.65 -7.72
CA GLY A 168 -2.86 9.33 -8.55
C GLY A 168 -2.82 10.84 -8.43
N ALA A 169 -2.63 11.40 -7.23
CA ALA A 169 -2.48 12.84 -7.06
C ALA A 169 -1.21 13.37 -7.74
N LEU A 170 -0.08 12.67 -7.60
CA LEU A 170 1.16 13.05 -8.28
C LEU A 170 1.04 12.91 -9.80
N GLN A 171 0.31 11.91 -10.31
CA GLN A 171 0.01 11.77 -11.73
C GLN A 171 -0.90 12.90 -12.24
N ASP A 172 -1.98 13.19 -11.51
CA ASP A 172 -2.96 14.21 -11.90
C ASP A 172 -2.38 15.64 -11.91
N TYR A 173 -1.36 15.90 -11.12
CA TYR A 173 -0.61 17.15 -11.16
C TYR A 173 0.58 17.13 -12.13
N ASP A 174 0.75 16.09 -12.93
CA ASP A 174 1.92 15.90 -13.80
C ASP A 174 3.27 16.02 -13.05
N ARG A 175 3.25 15.70 -11.76
CA ARG A 175 4.41 15.85 -10.88
C ARG A 175 5.30 14.60 -10.88
N ALA A 176 4.75 13.43 -11.20
CA ALA A 176 5.48 12.19 -11.30
C ALA A 176 5.05 11.38 -12.53
N VAL A 177 5.95 10.51 -12.98
CA VAL A 177 5.66 9.44 -13.94
C VAL A 177 5.38 8.17 -13.17
N ILE A 178 4.24 7.53 -13.45
CA ILE A 178 3.87 6.26 -12.84
C ILE A 178 4.35 5.12 -13.72
N VAL A 179 5.11 4.19 -13.15
CA VAL A 179 5.72 3.07 -13.87
C VAL A 179 5.35 1.75 -13.21
N GLY A 180 5.06 0.73 -13.99
CA GLY A 180 4.76 -0.61 -13.51
C GLY A 180 3.42 -1.15 -13.97
N GLN A 181 2.60 -1.62 -13.04
CA GLN A 181 1.31 -2.23 -13.32
C GLN A 181 0.17 -1.36 -12.79
N ARG A 182 -1.03 -1.56 -13.36
CA ARG A 182 -2.27 -0.97 -12.84
C ARG A 182 -2.44 -1.35 -11.36
N SER A 183 -2.80 -0.37 -10.54
CA SER A 183 -3.02 -0.56 -9.10
C SER A 183 -4.32 -1.31 -8.80
N TYR A 184 -4.56 -1.60 -7.52
CA TYR A 184 -5.68 -2.43 -7.05
C TYR A 184 -7.07 -1.84 -7.36
N GLY A 185 -7.23 -0.53 -7.25
CA GLY A 185 -8.53 0.13 -7.43
C GLY A 185 -9.42 0.12 -6.18
N LYS A 186 -8.85 0.42 -5.00
CA LYS A 186 -9.61 0.58 -3.76
C LYS A 186 -10.02 2.03 -3.54
N GLY A 187 -11.16 2.41 -4.09
CA GLY A 187 -11.72 3.76 -4.02
C GLY A 187 -12.85 3.95 -3.01
N LEU A 188 -13.15 2.95 -2.16
CA LEU A 188 -14.20 3.00 -1.16
C LEU A 188 -13.67 3.32 0.24
N VAL A 189 -14.39 4.19 0.95
CA VAL A 189 -14.16 4.51 2.36
C VAL A 189 -15.03 3.62 3.23
N GLN A 190 -14.40 2.85 4.09
CA GLN A 190 -15.06 2.00 5.07
C GLN A 190 -14.82 2.53 6.48
N GLN A 191 -15.90 2.71 7.24
CA GLN A 191 -15.84 3.17 8.62
C GLN A 191 -16.36 2.09 9.56
N PRO A 192 -15.64 1.77 10.65
CA PRO A 192 -16.16 0.93 11.70
C PRO A 192 -17.20 1.71 12.51
N ARG A 193 -18.31 1.07 12.84
CA ARG A 193 -19.37 1.57 13.72
C ARG A 193 -19.54 0.59 14.86
N SER A 194 -19.40 1.06 16.08
CA SER A 194 -19.64 0.23 17.27
C SER A 194 -21.13 -0.10 17.37
N LEU A 195 -21.40 -1.35 17.66
CA LEU A 195 -22.75 -1.88 17.93
C LEU A 195 -22.85 -2.31 19.39
N PRO A 196 -24.07 -2.53 19.93
CA PRO A 196 -24.27 -3.17 21.23
C PRO A 196 -23.51 -4.51 21.32
N TYR A 197 -23.26 -4.97 22.55
CA TYR A 197 -22.57 -6.24 22.85
C TYR A 197 -21.15 -6.35 22.24
N ARG A 198 -20.41 -5.23 22.17
CA ARG A 198 -19.04 -5.15 21.59
C ARG A 198 -18.95 -5.54 20.10
N GLY A 199 -20.08 -5.56 19.41
CA GLY A 199 -20.09 -5.76 17.95
C GLY A 199 -19.49 -4.56 17.21
N VAL A 200 -18.95 -4.81 16.01
CA VAL A 200 -18.47 -3.75 15.11
C VAL A 200 -19.00 -4.01 13.72
N LEU A 201 -19.71 -3.01 13.19
CA LEU A 201 -20.16 -3.00 11.79
C LEU A 201 -19.16 -2.21 10.95
N LYS A 202 -18.61 -2.83 9.92
CA LYS A 202 -17.78 -2.14 8.91
C LYS A 202 -18.66 -1.75 7.73
N LEU A 203 -18.91 -0.46 7.58
CA LEU A 203 -19.82 0.07 6.59
C LEU A 203 -19.07 0.91 5.54
N THR A 204 -19.36 0.68 4.25
CA THR A 204 -18.93 1.58 3.17
C THR A 204 -19.83 2.81 3.16
N SER A 205 -19.23 4.00 3.35
CA SER A 205 -19.97 5.26 3.51
C SER A 205 -19.67 6.30 2.44
N ALA A 206 -18.54 6.20 1.73
CA ALA A 206 -18.09 7.21 0.77
C ALA A 206 -17.13 6.62 -0.27
N LYS A 207 -16.77 7.45 -1.27
CA LYS A 207 -15.77 7.19 -2.30
C LYS A 207 -14.65 8.22 -2.25
N TYR A 208 -13.46 7.82 -2.70
CA TYR A 208 -12.32 8.71 -2.92
C TYR A 208 -12.35 9.27 -4.34
N TYR A 209 -12.07 10.57 -4.44
CA TYR A 209 -11.86 11.27 -5.71
C TYR A 209 -10.54 12.01 -5.63
N ILE A 210 -9.64 11.76 -6.57
CA ILE A 210 -8.32 12.39 -6.67
C ILE A 210 -8.39 13.68 -7.50
N PRO A 211 -7.33 14.49 -7.61
CA PRO A 211 -7.41 15.88 -8.11
C PRO A 211 -8.08 16.06 -9.47
N SER A 212 -7.95 15.15 -10.41
CA SER A 212 -8.67 15.20 -11.70
C SER A 212 -10.19 15.01 -11.58
N GLY A 213 -10.69 14.62 -10.39
CA GLY A 213 -12.10 14.30 -10.15
C GLY A 213 -12.45 12.84 -10.41
N ARG A 214 -11.50 12.00 -10.85
CA ARG A 214 -11.74 10.57 -11.06
C ARG A 214 -11.76 9.79 -9.76
N CYS A 215 -12.57 8.72 -9.74
CA CYS A 215 -12.61 7.74 -8.67
C CYS A 215 -11.80 6.50 -9.08
N VAL A 216 -10.86 6.06 -8.24
CA VAL A 216 -10.00 4.91 -8.54
C VAL A 216 -10.68 3.56 -8.33
N GLN A 217 -11.94 3.52 -7.87
CA GLN A 217 -12.67 2.29 -7.55
C GLN A 217 -12.80 1.37 -8.76
N ALA A 218 -12.21 0.17 -8.70
CA ALA A 218 -12.24 -0.81 -9.79
C ALA A 218 -13.49 -1.70 -9.80
N TYR A 219 -14.14 -1.87 -8.64
CA TYR A 219 -15.24 -2.78 -8.47
C TYR A 219 -16.57 -2.05 -8.31
N VAL A 220 -17.59 -2.54 -9.02
CA VAL A 220 -19.00 -2.29 -8.72
C VAL A 220 -19.59 -3.54 -8.07
N TYR A 221 -20.57 -3.33 -7.17
CA TYR A 221 -21.25 -4.44 -6.52
C TYR A 221 -22.63 -4.61 -7.18
N LYS A 222 -22.87 -5.79 -7.73
CA LYS A 222 -24.15 -6.19 -8.27
C LYS A 222 -24.58 -7.48 -7.58
N ASP A 223 -25.78 -7.50 -7.02
CA ASP A 223 -26.34 -8.63 -6.30
C ASP A 223 -25.41 -9.17 -5.17
N GLY A 224 -24.73 -8.24 -4.49
CA GLY A 224 -23.79 -8.56 -3.41
C GLY A 224 -22.40 -9.05 -3.87
N ALA A 225 -22.19 -9.30 -5.14
CA ALA A 225 -20.91 -9.75 -5.70
C ALA A 225 -20.10 -8.60 -6.33
N PRO A 226 -18.77 -8.53 -6.11
CA PRO A 226 -17.93 -7.57 -6.78
C PRO A 226 -17.75 -7.94 -8.25
N GLN A 227 -17.89 -6.97 -9.13
CA GLN A 227 -17.65 -7.08 -10.56
C GLN A 227 -16.71 -5.98 -11.00
N HIS A 228 -15.75 -6.31 -11.87
CA HIS A 228 -14.93 -5.30 -12.52
C HIS A 228 -15.76 -4.46 -13.47
N LEU A 229 -15.58 -3.14 -13.43
CA LEU A 229 -16.12 -2.28 -14.44
C LEU A 229 -15.31 -2.46 -15.73
N PRO A 230 -15.94 -2.77 -16.88
CA PRO A 230 -15.23 -2.84 -18.15
C PRO A 230 -14.53 -1.53 -18.50
N ASP A 231 -13.32 -1.59 -19.04
CA ASP A 231 -12.54 -0.40 -19.44
C ASP A 231 -13.30 0.47 -20.47
N SER A 232 -14.21 -0.12 -21.24
CA SER A 232 -15.08 0.59 -22.19
C SER A 232 -16.07 1.55 -21.53
N LEU A 233 -16.40 1.33 -20.25
CA LEU A 233 -17.29 2.19 -19.45
C LEU A 233 -16.51 3.20 -18.59
N ALA A 234 -15.19 3.14 -18.57
CA ALA A 234 -14.36 4.06 -17.83
C ALA A 234 -14.42 5.47 -18.44
N LYS A 235 -14.68 6.47 -17.59
CA LYS A 235 -14.71 7.88 -18.01
C LYS A 235 -13.30 8.43 -18.16
N VAL A 236 -13.13 9.31 -19.13
CA VAL A 236 -11.88 10.03 -19.35
C VAL A 236 -11.88 11.32 -18.54
N PHE A 237 -10.81 11.55 -17.83
CA PHE A 237 -10.46 12.77 -17.11
C PHE A 237 -9.12 13.29 -17.63
N HIS A 238 -8.69 14.44 -17.16
CA HIS A 238 -7.43 15.04 -17.63
C HIS A 238 -6.59 15.46 -16.43
N THR A 239 -5.28 15.27 -16.54
CA THR A 239 -4.30 15.82 -15.61
C THR A 239 -4.24 17.33 -15.71
N ALA A 240 -3.51 17.99 -14.81
CA ALA A 240 -3.30 19.44 -14.86
C ALA A 240 -2.67 19.91 -16.17
N GLY A 241 -1.84 19.09 -16.80
CA GLY A 241 -1.22 19.35 -18.12
C GLY A 241 -2.05 18.87 -19.32
N GLY A 242 -3.27 18.34 -19.10
CA GLY A 242 -4.17 17.92 -20.17
C GLY A 242 -3.98 16.48 -20.66
N ARG A 243 -3.14 15.66 -20.04
CA ARG A 243 -2.99 14.23 -20.39
C ARG A 243 -4.26 13.47 -20.03
N PRO A 244 -4.77 12.57 -20.92
CA PRO A 244 -5.94 11.77 -20.60
C PRO A 244 -5.61 10.70 -19.54
N VAL A 245 -6.46 10.62 -18.53
CA VAL A 245 -6.44 9.58 -17.49
C VAL A 245 -7.85 9.01 -17.32
N ARG A 246 -7.98 7.80 -16.80
CA ARG A 246 -9.28 7.12 -16.70
C ARG A 246 -9.63 6.83 -15.25
N ASP A 247 -10.93 6.75 -14.95
CA ASP A 247 -11.43 6.21 -13.68
C ASP A 247 -11.64 4.68 -13.76
N SER A 248 -12.24 4.11 -12.71
CA SER A 248 -12.78 2.74 -12.71
C SER A 248 -11.77 1.64 -13.01
N GLY A 249 -10.68 1.59 -12.31
CA GLY A 249 -9.72 0.49 -12.50
C GLY A 249 -8.40 0.68 -11.79
N GLY A 250 -8.37 1.48 -10.74
CA GLY A 250 -7.13 1.87 -10.08
C GLY A 250 -6.37 2.94 -10.87
N ILE A 251 -5.11 3.10 -10.53
CA ILE A 251 -4.20 4.00 -11.25
C ILE A 251 -3.56 3.22 -12.40
N THR A 252 -3.81 3.67 -13.63
CA THR A 252 -3.13 3.15 -14.82
C THR A 252 -1.76 3.80 -14.91
N PRO A 253 -0.67 3.02 -15.01
CA PRO A 253 0.67 3.59 -15.14
C PRO A 253 0.84 4.32 -16.46
N ASP A 254 1.70 5.35 -16.46
CA ASP A 254 2.12 6.07 -17.68
C ASP A 254 3.04 5.20 -18.54
N VAL A 255 3.85 4.37 -17.88
CA VAL A 255 4.71 3.37 -18.53
C VAL A 255 4.39 2.00 -17.95
N SER A 256 3.74 1.16 -18.75
CA SER A 256 3.36 -0.19 -18.35
C SER A 256 4.55 -1.14 -18.42
N VAL A 257 4.76 -1.90 -17.33
CA VAL A 257 5.75 -2.98 -17.29
C VAL A 257 4.99 -4.29 -17.14
N PRO A 258 5.13 -5.22 -18.09
CA PRO A 258 4.45 -6.50 -18.00
C PRO A 258 4.93 -7.30 -16.79
N THR A 259 4.07 -8.17 -16.28
CA THR A 259 4.46 -9.14 -15.25
C THR A 259 5.22 -10.27 -15.92
N ASP A 260 6.41 -10.58 -15.41
CA ASP A 260 7.11 -11.79 -15.82
C ASP A 260 6.29 -13.01 -15.40
N SER A 261 6.06 -13.93 -16.32
CA SER A 261 5.49 -15.22 -15.98
C SER A 261 6.57 -16.09 -15.35
N LEU A 262 6.34 -16.53 -14.11
CA LEU A 262 7.21 -17.53 -13.51
C LEU A 262 7.07 -18.84 -14.28
N PRO A 263 8.16 -19.47 -14.73
CA PRO A 263 8.10 -20.85 -15.24
C PRO A 263 7.43 -21.77 -14.23
N ASN A 264 6.66 -22.76 -14.70
CA ASN A 264 5.91 -23.68 -13.82
C ASN A 264 6.79 -24.31 -12.75
N LEU A 265 8.04 -24.64 -13.08
CA LEU A 265 9.00 -25.18 -12.13
C LEU A 265 9.29 -24.20 -10.98
N LEU A 266 9.52 -22.91 -11.28
CA LEU A 266 9.75 -21.89 -10.26
C LEU A 266 8.51 -21.64 -9.41
N ALA A 267 7.32 -21.65 -10.02
CA ALA A 267 6.05 -21.54 -9.29
C ALA A 267 5.88 -22.72 -8.32
N TYR A 268 6.19 -23.96 -8.76
CA TYR A 268 6.17 -25.14 -7.91
C TYR A 268 7.20 -25.06 -6.77
N LEU A 269 8.44 -24.69 -7.05
CA LEU A 269 9.48 -24.53 -6.02
C LEU A 269 9.13 -23.45 -5.01
N ALA A 270 8.54 -22.32 -5.45
CA ALA A 270 8.10 -21.24 -4.56
C ALA A 270 6.91 -21.63 -3.67
N SER A 271 6.01 -22.49 -4.15
CA SER A 271 4.85 -23.00 -3.40
C SER A 271 5.14 -24.22 -2.53
N SER A 272 6.26 -24.89 -2.75
CA SER A 272 6.73 -26.04 -1.96
C SER A 272 7.76 -25.64 -0.92
N ASN A 273 8.02 -26.51 0.06
CA ASN A 273 9.12 -26.30 1.02
C ASN A 273 10.51 -26.59 0.44
N ALA A 274 10.61 -27.08 -0.80
CA ALA A 274 11.85 -27.54 -1.40
C ALA A 274 12.96 -26.46 -1.42
N LEU A 275 12.59 -25.21 -1.68
CA LEU A 275 13.53 -24.08 -1.65
C LEU A 275 14.06 -23.80 -0.25
N MET A 276 13.20 -23.87 0.76
CA MET A 276 13.56 -23.66 2.17
C MET A 276 14.43 -24.81 2.68
N ASP A 277 14.11 -26.04 2.30
CA ASP A 277 14.88 -27.22 2.66
C ASP A 277 16.28 -27.17 2.03
N TYR A 278 16.36 -26.83 0.74
CA TYR A 278 17.64 -26.63 0.05
C TYR A 278 18.48 -25.52 0.72
N CYS A 279 17.89 -24.37 1.02
CA CYS A 279 18.61 -23.28 1.69
C CYS A 279 19.09 -23.68 3.10
N ALA A 280 18.37 -24.57 3.79
CA ALA A 280 18.77 -25.06 5.10
C ALA A 280 19.95 -26.05 5.03
N ASP A 281 20.03 -26.84 3.94
CA ASP A 281 21.15 -27.77 3.70
C ASP A 281 22.42 -27.08 3.20
N TYR A 282 22.29 -25.91 2.57
CA TYR A 282 23.41 -25.15 1.97
C TYR A 282 24.23 -24.35 2.99
N ARG A 283 23.94 -24.48 4.27
CA ARG A 283 24.70 -23.79 5.35
C ARG A 283 26.02 -24.50 5.67
#